data_4c18a24e347fa0ba8a9908662f93faee
#
_entry.id   4c18a24e347fa0ba8a9908662f93faee
#
_cell.length_a   1.000
_cell.length_b   1.000
_cell.length_c   1.000
_cell.angle_alpha   90.00
_cell.angle_beta   90.00
_cell.angle_gamma   90.00
#
_symmetry.space_group_name_H-M   'P 1'
#
loop_
_entity.id
_entity.type
_entity.pdbx_description
1 polymer ?
#
loop_
_entity_poly.entity_id
_entity_poly.type
_entity_poly.pdbx_seq_one_letter_code
_entity_poly.pdbx_strand_id
1 'polypeptide(L)'
;ICMVSAGTPIIYALLGDLIGQRTGITSLSVEGSMLCGACVGFAVAAGSGSLFLAVLCAAIAGGLIGLIQAFLSISRKSNMMATGFILIFFAQGLTTFFGRSQLGVSLGKSFSLAIPVLSKIPVIGPAFFQQDILTYIAYVLPVLAWWFLTKTRTGLVLCSVGERPDVTRAYGYN
;
A
#
# COMPACT_ATOMS: atom_id res chain seq x y z
N ILE A 1 20.71 0.60 -6.92
CA ILE A 1 20.11 -0.35 -5.97
C ILE A 1 19.22 0.41 -4.98
N CYS A 2 19.74 1.35 -4.19
CA CYS A 2 18.96 2.08 -3.18
C CYS A 2 17.75 2.85 -3.74
N MET A 3 17.84 3.43 -4.93
CA MET A 3 16.72 4.17 -5.53
C MET A 3 15.52 3.27 -5.84
N VAL A 4 15.76 2.10 -6.37
CA VAL A 4 14.69 1.15 -6.73
C VAL A 4 14.02 0.60 -5.47
N SER A 5 14.81 0.22 -4.47
CA SER A 5 14.31 -0.26 -3.19
C SER A 5 13.51 0.81 -2.44
N ALA A 6 13.97 2.07 -2.45
CA ALA A 6 13.23 3.19 -1.84
C ALA A 6 11.93 3.55 -2.60
N GLY A 7 11.89 3.31 -3.91
CA GLY A 7 10.69 3.56 -4.73
C GLY A 7 9.60 2.50 -4.57
N THR A 8 9.94 1.30 -4.13
CA THR A 8 9.00 0.17 -4.01
C THR A 8 7.77 0.48 -3.11
N PRO A 9 7.90 1.01 -1.89
CA PRO A 9 6.76 1.37 -1.06
C PRO A 9 5.85 2.41 -1.71
N ILE A 10 6.43 3.34 -2.47
CA ILE A 10 5.68 4.39 -3.17
C ILE A 10 4.81 3.78 -4.26
N ILE A 11 5.31 2.78 -4.99
CA ILE A 11 4.52 2.08 -6.02
C ILE A 11 3.31 1.38 -5.39
N TYR A 12 3.48 0.70 -4.27
CA TYR A 12 2.37 0.06 -3.55
C TYR A 12 1.32 1.07 -3.09
N ALA A 13 1.77 2.20 -2.53
CA ALA A 13 0.90 3.27 -2.07
C ALA A 13 0.11 3.90 -3.21
N LEU A 14 0.80 4.24 -4.32
CA LEU A 14 0.18 4.81 -5.51
C LEU A 14 -0.85 3.88 -6.14
N LEU A 15 -0.59 2.56 -6.18
CA LEU A 15 -1.55 1.59 -6.69
C LEU A 15 -2.80 1.50 -5.81
N GLY A 16 -2.63 1.49 -4.48
CA GLY A 16 -3.75 1.52 -3.55
C GLY A 16 -4.59 2.79 -3.70
N ASP A 17 -3.95 3.95 -3.80
CA ASP A 17 -4.61 5.23 -3.98
C ASP A 17 -5.30 5.34 -5.35
N LEU A 18 -4.67 4.85 -6.43
CA LEU A 18 -5.24 4.82 -7.77
C LEU A 18 -6.54 4.01 -7.81
N ILE A 19 -6.58 2.85 -7.18
CA ILE A 19 -7.80 2.04 -7.08
C ILE A 19 -8.87 2.79 -6.29
N GLY A 20 -8.51 3.42 -5.17
CA GLY A 20 -9.41 4.26 -4.37
C GLY A 20 -9.98 5.43 -5.16
N GLN A 21 -9.15 6.18 -5.86
CA GLN A 21 -9.57 7.30 -6.70
C GLN A 21 -10.50 6.88 -7.84
N ARG A 22 -10.28 5.72 -8.44
CA ARG A 22 -11.17 5.16 -9.46
C ARG A 22 -12.55 4.81 -8.92
N THR A 23 -12.69 4.58 -7.62
CA THR A 23 -14.01 4.39 -6.97
C THR A 23 -14.64 5.70 -6.47
N GLY A 24 -14.04 6.85 -6.79
CA GLY A 24 -14.54 8.17 -6.40
C GLY A 24 -14.16 8.61 -4.98
N ILE A 25 -13.28 7.86 -4.30
CA ILE A 25 -12.81 8.19 -2.95
C ILE A 25 -11.40 8.76 -3.05
N THR A 26 -11.25 10.06 -2.83
CA THR A 26 -9.92 10.68 -2.72
C THR A 26 -9.38 10.45 -1.32
N SER A 27 -8.34 9.64 -1.20
CA SER A 27 -7.76 9.27 0.09
C SER A 27 -6.44 10.01 0.33
N LEU A 28 -6.48 11.01 1.21
CA LEU A 28 -5.26 11.66 1.69
C LEU A 28 -4.58 10.86 2.82
N SER A 29 -5.26 9.85 3.41
CA SER A 29 -4.70 9.06 4.53
C SER A 29 -3.70 7.99 4.12
N VAL A 30 -3.36 7.88 2.83
CA VAL A 30 -2.40 6.89 2.32
C VAL A 30 -1.05 7.00 3.05
N GLU A 31 -0.57 8.22 3.28
CA GLU A 31 0.66 8.46 4.04
C GLU A 31 0.55 7.91 5.48
N GLY A 32 -0.57 8.16 6.16
CA GLY A 32 -0.83 7.64 7.50
C GLY A 32 -0.90 6.11 7.54
N SER A 33 -1.56 5.49 6.55
CA SER A 33 -1.64 4.04 6.44
C SER A 33 -0.28 3.39 6.16
N MET A 34 0.56 4.03 5.35
CA MET A 34 1.95 3.59 5.11
C MET A 34 2.78 3.63 6.39
N LEU A 35 2.71 4.73 7.14
CA LEU A 35 3.46 4.88 8.40
C LEU A 35 3.05 3.82 9.43
N CYS A 36 1.76 3.61 9.64
CA CYS A 36 1.27 2.58 10.55
C CYS A 36 1.64 1.17 10.07
N GLY A 37 1.46 0.89 8.79
CA GLY A 37 1.85 -0.39 8.20
C GLY A 37 3.34 -0.66 8.37
N ALA A 38 4.20 0.33 8.13
CA ALA A 38 5.64 0.21 8.29
C ALA A 38 6.04 -0.05 9.76
N CYS A 39 5.43 0.68 10.70
CA CYS A 39 5.70 0.53 12.13
C CYS A 39 5.33 -0.87 12.63
N VAL A 40 4.11 -1.33 12.32
CA VAL A 40 3.64 -2.66 12.72
C VAL A 40 4.43 -3.76 12.01
N GLY A 41 4.69 -3.61 10.71
CA GLY A 41 5.48 -4.57 9.94
C GLY A 41 6.89 -4.73 10.50
N PHE A 42 7.56 -3.62 10.83
CA PHE A 42 8.88 -3.65 11.44
C PHE A 42 8.86 -4.32 12.84
N ALA A 43 7.87 -4.00 13.68
CA ALA A 43 7.70 -4.59 14.99
C ALA A 43 7.56 -6.11 14.92
N VAL A 44 6.72 -6.59 14.02
CA VAL A 44 6.48 -8.02 13.82
C VAL A 44 7.69 -8.70 13.20
N ALA A 45 8.37 -8.07 12.24
CA ALA A 45 9.60 -8.60 11.66
C ALA A 45 10.71 -8.75 12.69
N ALA A 46 10.89 -7.76 13.56
CA ALA A 46 11.87 -7.80 14.63
C ALA A 46 11.57 -8.87 15.70
N GLY A 47 10.28 -9.08 16.01
CA GLY A 47 9.85 -10.06 17.01
C GLY A 47 9.78 -11.50 16.49
N SER A 48 9.23 -11.72 15.30
CA SER A 48 8.98 -13.06 14.75
C SER A 48 10.06 -13.56 13.79
N GLY A 49 10.88 -12.66 13.24
CA GLY A 49 11.86 -12.99 12.19
C GLY A 49 11.26 -13.50 10.87
N SER A 50 9.93 -13.44 10.71
CA SER A 50 9.20 -13.93 9.53
C SER A 50 8.70 -12.75 8.69
N LEU A 51 9.19 -12.65 7.45
CA LEU A 51 8.76 -11.63 6.51
C LEU A 51 7.26 -11.74 6.17
N PHE A 52 6.76 -12.97 6.01
CA PHE A 52 5.36 -13.19 5.65
C PHE A 52 4.38 -12.65 6.71
N LEU A 53 4.65 -12.95 7.98
CA LEU A 53 3.84 -12.42 9.08
C LEU A 53 3.94 -10.88 9.18
N ALA A 54 5.14 -10.33 8.99
CA ALA A 54 5.35 -8.89 8.99
C ALA A 54 4.52 -8.18 7.91
N VAL A 55 4.54 -8.69 6.68
CA VAL A 55 3.77 -8.13 5.56
C VAL A 55 2.26 -8.24 5.81
N LEU A 56 1.81 -9.39 6.32
CA LEU A 56 0.40 -9.62 6.61
C LEU A 56 -0.11 -8.68 7.72
N CYS A 57 0.63 -8.52 8.80
CA CYS A 57 0.29 -7.60 9.90
C CYS A 57 0.35 -6.13 9.44
N ALA A 58 1.33 -5.76 8.62
CA ALA A 58 1.43 -4.43 8.02
C ALA A 58 0.21 -4.12 7.13
N ALA A 59 -0.21 -5.08 6.31
CA ALA A 59 -1.38 -4.95 5.44
C ALA A 59 -2.67 -4.78 6.27
N ILE A 60 -2.83 -5.53 7.36
CA ILE A 60 -3.97 -5.39 8.27
C ILE A 60 -3.96 -4.01 8.93
N ALA A 61 -2.82 -3.56 9.45
CA ALA A 61 -2.72 -2.26 10.12
C ALA A 61 -3.01 -1.09 9.18
N GLY A 62 -2.42 -1.08 7.98
CA GLY A 62 -2.72 -0.08 6.95
C GLY A 62 -4.16 -0.15 6.47
N GLY A 63 -4.70 -1.36 6.29
CA GLY A 63 -6.08 -1.62 5.90
C GLY A 63 -7.10 -1.12 6.93
N LEU A 64 -6.83 -1.22 8.21
CA LEU A 64 -7.69 -0.69 9.27
C LEU A 64 -7.83 0.83 9.17
N ILE A 65 -6.74 1.57 8.93
CA ILE A 65 -6.80 3.02 8.73
C ILE A 65 -7.61 3.36 7.48
N GLY A 66 -7.42 2.63 6.38
CA GLY A 66 -8.20 2.78 5.16
C GLY A 66 -9.70 2.50 5.38
N LEU A 67 -10.04 1.47 6.16
CA LEU A 67 -11.42 1.16 6.54
C LEU A 67 -12.06 2.28 7.38
N ILE A 68 -11.33 2.82 8.34
CA ILE A 68 -11.81 3.95 9.15
C ILE A 68 -12.10 5.16 8.27
N GLN A 69 -11.20 5.48 7.33
CA GLN A 69 -11.42 6.57 6.39
C GLN A 69 -12.64 6.31 5.50
N ALA A 70 -12.76 5.13 4.92
CA ALA A 70 -13.88 4.76 4.08
C ALA A 70 -15.22 4.85 4.86
N PHE A 71 -15.24 4.36 6.09
CA PHE A 71 -16.42 4.45 6.95
C PHE A 71 -16.81 5.90 7.24
N LEU A 72 -15.85 6.75 7.62
CA LEU A 72 -16.12 8.16 7.89
C LEU A 72 -16.56 8.92 6.64
N SER A 73 -15.96 8.67 5.50
CA SER A 73 -16.26 9.36 4.25
C SER A 73 -17.60 8.93 3.66
N ILE A 74 -17.89 7.62 3.66
CA ILE A 74 -19.11 7.09 3.02
C ILE A 74 -20.30 7.15 3.97
N SER A 75 -20.17 6.59 5.20
CA SER A 75 -21.30 6.46 6.12
C SER A 75 -21.68 7.77 6.80
N ARG A 76 -20.68 8.60 7.12
CA ARG A 76 -20.92 9.89 7.79
C ARG A 76 -20.92 11.07 6.84
N LYS A 77 -20.67 10.88 5.54
CA LYS A 77 -20.61 11.94 4.52
C LYS A 77 -19.73 13.12 4.95
N SER A 78 -18.67 12.83 5.71
CA SER A 78 -17.74 13.86 6.17
C SER A 78 -16.84 14.33 5.02
N ASN A 79 -16.24 15.51 5.19
CA ASN A 79 -15.31 16.03 4.19
C ASN A 79 -14.10 15.09 4.09
N MET A 80 -13.92 14.46 2.91
CA MET A 80 -12.87 13.47 2.65
C MET A 80 -11.48 14.02 2.93
N MET A 81 -11.22 15.28 2.58
CA MET A 81 -9.92 15.92 2.81
C MET A 81 -9.65 16.11 4.31
N ALA A 82 -10.63 16.68 5.05
CA ALA A 82 -10.47 16.92 6.48
C ALA A 82 -10.26 15.60 7.26
N THR A 83 -11.04 14.57 6.93
CA THR A 83 -10.89 13.24 7.53
C THR A 83 -9.53 12.63 7.23
N GLY A 84 -9.04 12.79 5.99
CA GLY A 84 -7.70 12.32 5.60
C GLY A 84 -6.60 12.97 6.43
N PHE A 85 -6.61 14.28 6.60
CA PHE A 85 -5.62 15.00 7.41
C PHE A 85 -5.65 14.58 8.89
N ILE A 86 -6.83 14.44 9.48
CA ILE A 86 -6.95 13.97 10.87
C ILE A 86 -6.33 12.58 11.02
N LEU A 87 -6.58 11.67 10.08
CA LEU A 87 -6.01 10.33 10.10
C LEU A 87 -4.50 10.30 9.90
N ILE A 88 -3.93 11.20 9.07
CA ILE A 88 -2.47 11.32 8.94
C ILE A 88 -1.84 11.69 10.29
N PHE A 89 -2.33 12.75 10.95
CA PHE A 89 -1.77 13.19 12.23
C PHE A 89 -1.97 12.15 13.33
N PHE A 90 -3.12 11.48 13.34
CA PHE A 90 -3.38 10.38 14.27
C PHE A 90 -2.39 9.22 14.07
N ALA A 91 -2.22 8.79 12.82
CA ALA A 91 -1.29 7.73 12.45
C ALA A 91 0.16 8.11 12.79
N GLN A 92 0.57 9.35 12.52
CA GLN A 92 1.89 9.86 12.84
C GLN A 92 2.14 9.87 14.36
N GLY A 93 1.16 10.30 15.13
CA GLY A 93 1.23 10.26 16.61
C GLY A 93 1.39 8.84 17.14
N LEU A 94 0.56 7.90 16.66
CA LEU A 94 0.65 6.48 17.02
C LEU A 94 2.02 5.89 16.66
N THR A 95 2.47 6.13 15.44
CA THR A 95 3.74 5.60 14.95
C THR A 95 4.92 6.16 15.73
N THR A 96 4.89 7.44 16.10
CA THR A 96 5.94 8.06 16.92
C THR A 96 5.94 7.46 18.33
N PHE A 97 4.78 7.20 18.90
CA PHE A 97 4.67 6.63 20.26
C PHE A 97 5.18 5.19 20.31
N PHE A 98 4.67 4.33 19.43
CA PHE A 98 5.05 2.91 19.39
C PHE A 98 6.43 2.68 18.76
N GLY A 99 6.83 3.49 17.81
CA GLY A 99 8.11 3.39 17.12
C GLY A 99 9.33 3.69 18.00
N ARG A 100 9.15 4.46 19.09
CA ARG A 100 10.24 4.76 20.04
C ARG A 100 10.89 3.51 20.64
N SER A 101 10.09 2.49 20.94
CA SER A 101 10.59 1.24 21.52
C SER A 101 11.42 0.39 20.53
N GLN A 102 11.37 0.74 19.24
CA GLN A 102 12.02 -0.01 18.17
C GLN A 102 13.28 0.69 17.64
N LEU A 103 13.59 1.89 18.16
CA LEU A 103 14.80 2.61 17.80
C LEU A 103 16.02 1.80 18.23
N GLY A 104 16.93 1.53 17.28
CA GLY A 104 18.17 0.78 17.53
C GLY A 104 18.06 -0.72 17.31
N VAL A 105 16.88 -1.26 16.99
CA VAL A 105 16.75 -2.67 16.59
C VAL A 105 17.09 -2.80 15.11
N SER A 106 18.15 -3.54 14.78
CA SER A 106 18.50 -3.86 13.40
C SER A 106 17.93 -5.23 13.02
N LEU A 107 17.23 -5.29 11.88
CA LEU A 107 16.82 -6.55 11.28
C LEU A 107 18.09 -7.25 10.71
N GLY A 108 18.57 -8.28 11.40
CA GLY A 108 19.81 -9.00 11.05
C GLY A 108 19.73 -9.87 9.80
N LYS A 109 18.59 -9.89 9.08
CA LYS A 109 18.39 -10.68 7.86
C LYS A 109 17.95 -9.78 6.71
N SER A 110 18.81 -9.66 5.69
CA SER A 110 18.38 -9.16 4.38
C SER A 110 17.62 -10.26 3.65
N PHE A 111 16.38 -9.99 3.29
CA PHE A 111 15.54 -10.92 2.51
C PHE A 111 15.73 -10.75 0.99
N SER A 112 16.96 -10.47 0.55
CA SER A 112 17.26 -10.28 -0.87
C SER A 112 17.31 -11.63 -1.60
N LEU A 113 16.53 -11.75 -2.67
CA LEU A 113 16.56 -12.86 -3.61
C LEU A 113 17.31 -12.43 -4.87
N ALA A 114 18.59 -12.83 -4.95
CA ALA A 114 19.35 -12.62 -6.17
C ALA A 114 18.95 -13.64 -7.25
N ILE A 115 18.50 -13.19 -8.41
CA ILE A 115 18.29 -14.04 -9.58
C ILE A 115 19.65 -14.27 -10.25
N PRO A 116 20.24 -15.49 -10.18
CA PRO A 116 21.66 -15.70 -10.50
C PRO A 116 22.02 -15.51 -11.98
N VAL A 117 21.06 -15.61 -12.88
CA VAL A 117 21.31 -15.55 -14.34
C VAL A 117 21.35 -14.10 -14.85
N LEU A 118 20.46 -13.23 -14.36
CA LEU A 118 20.33 -11.85 -14.86
C LEU A 118 21.15 -10.84 -14.04
N SER A 119 21.63 -11.23 -12.87
CA SER A 119 22.44 -10.36 -12.01
C SER A 119 23.88 -10.13 -12.57
N LYS A 120 24.30 -10.89 -13.61
CA LYS A 120 25.64 -10.77 -14.24
C LYS A 120 25.77 -9.63 -15.25
N ILE A 121 24.68 -8.94 -15.60
CA ILE A 121 24.73 -7.82 -16.55
C ILE A 121 25.32 -6.61 -15.80
N PRO A 122 26.44 -6.02 -16.29
CA PRO A 122 27.05 -4.87 -15.63
C PRO A 122 26.09 -3.68 -15.61
N VAL A 123 25.96 -2.99 -14.48
CA VAL A 123 25.14 -1.81 -14.20
C VAL A 123 23.64 -2.08 -14.02
N ILE A 124 22.98 -2.80 -14.93
CA ILE A 124 21.52 -3.06 -14.91
C ILE A 124 21.21 -4.27 -14.02
N GLY A 125 22.06 -5.31 -14.02
CA GLY A 125 21.87 -6.53 -13.24
C GLY A 125 21.69 -6.27 -11.74
N PRO A 126 22.64 -5.62 -11.07
CA PRO A 126 22.53 -5.34 -9.63
C PRO A 126 21.40 -4.38 -9.28
N ALA A 127 21.05 -3.43 -10.17
CA ALA A 127 20.02 -2.44 -9.91
C ALA A 127 18.60 -3.01 -9.93
N PHE A 128 18.31 -3.94 -10.85
CA PHE A 128 16.97 -4.48 -11.08
C PHE A 128 16.78 -5.93 -10.63
N PHE A 129 17.85 -6.74 -10.65
CA PHE A 129 17.78 -8.19 -10.42
C PHE A 129 18.40 -8.68 -9.10
N GLN A 130 18.89 -7.78 -8.25
CA GLN A 130 19.31 -8.05 -6.88
C GLN A 130 18.46 -7.26 -5.89
N GLN A 131 17.14 -7.48 -5.95
CA GLN A 131 16.18 -6.78 -5.12
C GLN A 131 15.40 -7.76 -4.23
N ASP A 132 14.69 -7.23 -3.26
CA ASP A 132 13.79 -8.01 -2.42
C ASP A 132 12.60 -8.56 -3.21
N ILE A 133 12.05 -9.68 -2.75
CA ILE A 133 10.84 -10.30 -3.33
C ILE A 133 9.71 -9.29 -3.50
N LEU A 134 9.54 -8.37 -2.55
CA LEU A 134 8.52 -7.33 -2.60
C LEU A 134 8.71 -6.38 -3.79
N THR A 135 9.94 -6.08 -4.17
CA THR A 135 10.22 -5.24 -5.34
C THR A 135 9.81 -5.91 -6.65
N TYR A 136 10.00 -7.23 -6.78
CA TYR A 136 9.53 -7.95 -7.98
C TYR A 136 8.01 -7.99 -8.07
N ILE A 137 7.34 -8.16 -6.96
CA ILE A 137 5.87 -8.08 -6.90
C ILE A 137 5.41 -6.67 -7.30
N ALA A 138 6.11 -5.61 -6.87
CA ALA A 138 5.80 -4.24 -7.23
C ALA A 138 5.92 -3.95 -8.74
N TYR A 139 6.71 -4.68 -9.50
CA TYR A 139 6.77 -4.54 -10.95
C TYR A 139 5.56 -5.18 -11.66
N VAL A 140 5.06 -6.29 -11.12
CA VAL A 140 3.94 -7.03 -11.71
C VAL A 140 2.59 -6.39 -11.34
N LEU A 141 2.47 -5.85 -10.14
CA LEU A 141 1.22 -5.28 -9.61
C LEU A 141 0.61 -4.17 -10.47
N PRO A 142 1.34 -3.19 -11.03
CA PRO A 142 0.77 -2.15 -11.89
C PRO A 142 0.11 -2.73 -13.14
N VAL A 143 0.73 -3.75 -13.73
CA VAL A 143 0.21 -4.42 -14.93
C VAL A 143 -1.07 -5.18 -14.58
N LEU A 144 -1.08 -5.89 -13.46
CA LEU A 144 -2.28 -6.60 -12.96
C LEU A 144 -3.40 -5.62 -12.61
N ALA A 145 -3.09 -4.49 -11.95
CA ALA A 145 -4.07 -3.47 -11.61
C ALA A 145 -4.67 -2.83 -12.87
N TRP A 146 -3.84 -2.51 -13.86
CA TRP A 146 -4.30 -2.01 -15.15
C TRP A 146 -5.22 -3.01 -15.85
N TRP A 147 -4.80 -4.27 -15.93
CA TRP A 147 -5.60 -5.33 -16.53
C TRP A 147 -6.92 -5.55 -15.78
N PHE A 148 -6.88 -5.56 -14.44
CA PHE A 148 -8.07 -5.69 -13.60
C PHE A 148 -9.06 -4.55 -13.86
N LEU A 149 -8.61 -3.29 -13.83
CA LEU A 149 -9.48 -2.12 -14.00
C LEU A 149 -10.06 -1.99 -15.40
N THR A 150 -9.31 -2.41 -16.46
CA THR A 150 -9.72 -2.17 -17.84
C THR A 150 -10.38 -3.38 -18.49
N LYS A 151 -10.07 -4.60 -18.05
CA LYS A 151 -10.50 -5.83 -18.73
C LYS A 151 -11.46 -6.68 -17.93
N THR A 152 -11.63 -6.43 -16.62
CA THR A 152 -12.59 -7.21 -15.82
C THR A 152 -13.91 -6.47 -15.65
N ARG A 153 -15.01 -7.23 -15.58
CA ARG A 153 -16.36 -6.66 -15.36
C ARG A 153 -16.43 -5.91 -14.02
N THR A 154 -15.82 -6.46 -12.98
CA THR A 154 -15.76 -5.83 -11.65
C THR A 154 -14.98 -4.53 -11.65
N GLY A 155 -13.84 -4.44 -12.35
CA GLY A 155 -13.07 -3.22 -12.49
C GLY A 155 -13.82 -2.12 -13.23
N LEU A 156 -14.53 -2.47 -14.31
CA LEU A 156 -15.36 -1.52 -15.06
C LEU A 156 -16.53 -0.99 -14.22
N VAL A 157 -17.19 -1.87 -13.44
CA VAL A 157 -18.25 -1.44 -12.51
C VAL A 157 -17.69 -0.52 -11.43
N LEU A 158 -16.54 -0.83 -10.85
CA LEU A 158 -15.87 0.04 -9.88
C LEU A 158 -15.59 1.45 -10.46
N CYS A 159 -15.08 1.52 -11.67
CA CYS A 159 -14.85 2.81 -12.34
C CYS A 159 -16.16 3.56 -12.61
N SER A 160 -17.22 2.87 -13.03
CA SER A 160 -18.52 3.50 -13.30
C SER A 160 -19.18 4.04 -12.03
N VAL A 161 -19.04 3.36 -10.89
CA VAL A 161 -19.50 3.85 -9.58
C VAL A 161 -18.77 5.15 -9.20
N GLY A 162 -17.46 5.24 -9.48
CA GLY A 162 -16.67 6.44 -9.19
C GLY A 162 -17.06 7.65 -10.04
N GLU A 163 -17.41 7.43 -11.33
CA GLU A 163 -17.78 8.52 -12.23
C GLU A 163 -19.23 8.99 -12.03
N ARG A 164 -20.19 8.06 -11.96
CA ARG A 164 -21.62 8.36 -11.83
C ARG A 164 -22.35 7.31 -10.99
N PRO A 165 -22.36 7.44 -9.67
CA PRO A 165 -23.00 6.48 -8.78
C PRO A 165 -24.50 6.32 -9.02
N ASP A 166 -25.20 7.39 -9.43
CA ASP A 166 -26.64 7.36 -9.68
C ASP A 166 -27.00 6.50 -10.89
N VAL A 167 -26.20 6.57 -11.95
CA VAL A 167 -26.38 5.74 -13.16
C VAL A 167 -26.13 4.27 -12.83
N THR A 168 -25.09 3.98 -12.07
CA THR A 168 -24.73 2.61 -11.70
C THR A 168 -25.81 1.95 -10.84
N ARG A 169 -26.43 2.71 -9.93
CA ARG A 169 -27.60 2.24 -9.16
C ARG A 169 -28.80 1.94 -10.03
N ALA A 170 -29.05 2.76 -11.07
CA ALA A 170 -30.16 2.52 -12.02
C ALA A 170 -29.98 1.21 -12.80
N TYR A 171 -28.74 0.74 -13.00
CA TYR A 171 -28.42 -0.57 -13.60
C TYR A 171 -28.46 -1.73 -12.60
N GLY A 172 -28.90 -1.53 -11.36
CA GLY A 172 -29.09 -2.58 -10.37
C GLY A 172 -27.83 -2.96 -9.56
N TYR A 173 -26.77 -2.21 -9.67
CA TYR A 173 -25.60 -2.37 -8.80
C TYR A 173 -25.78 -1.50 -7.55
N ASN A 174 -25.90 -2.17 -6.39
CA ASN A 174 -26.10 -1.51 -5.10
C ASN A 174 -24.79 -1.47 -4.30
#